data_7e1c8a14cd39d3c17c8e5712a49e5965
#
_entry.id   7e1c8a14cd39d3c17c8e5712a49e5965
#
_cell.length_a   1.000
_cell.length_b   1.000
_cell.length_c   1.000
_cell.angle_alpha   90.00
_cell.angle_beta   90.00
_cell.angle_gamma   90.00
#
_symmetry.space_group_name_H-M   'P 1'
#
loop_
_entity.id
_entity.type
_entity.pdbx_description
1 polymer ?
#
loop_
_entity_poly.entity_id
_entity_poly.type
_entity_poly.pdbx_seq_one_letter_code
_entity_poly.pdbx_strand_id
1 'polypeptide(L)'
;MRDTLKTYFGYDSFRPLQEEIIRHILDKQDALVLMPTGGGKSICYQLPALLSEGTAIVVSPLISLMKDQVEALQANGIAAGALNSSNDETENANLRRSCVAGKLKLLYISPEKLLAEKDYLLRDMNISLFAIDEAHCISQWGHDFRPEYTQMGVLNNTFPNAVRSKNLYN
;
A
#
# COMPACT_ATOMS: atom_id res chain seq x y z
N MET A 1 2.54 -9.45 16.68
CA MET A 1 1.74 -9.61 15.43
C MET A 1 0.30 -10.01 15.69
N ARG A 2 0.05 -11.06 16.45
CA ARG A 2 -1.33 -11.54 16.72
C ARG A 2 -2.17 -10.53 17.49
N ASP A 3 -1.56 -9.84 18.43
CA ASP A 3 -2.26 -8.79 19.19
C ASP A 3 -2.72 -7.65 18.29
N THR A 4 -1.87 -7.25 17.35
CA THR A 4 -2.19 -6.22 16.37
C THR A 4 -3.29 -6.69 15.43
N LEU A 5 -3.24 -7.95 15.00
CA LEU A 5 -4.27 -8.56 14.17
C LEU A 5 -5.63 -8.51 14.88
N LYS A 6 -5.66 -8.90 16.15
CA LYS A 6 -6.89 -8.90 16.93
C LYS A 6 -7.40 -7.48 17.20
N THR A 7 -6.51 -6.58 17.60
CA THR A 7 -6.87 -5.21 17.99
C THR A 7 -7.47 -4.42 16.82
N TYR A 8 -6.86 -4.51 15.64
CA TYR A 8 -7.26 -3.68 14.50
C TYR A 8 -8.18 -4.38 13.51
N PHE A 9 -8.08 -5.70 13.38
CA PHE A 9 -8.85 -6.46 12.38
C PHE A 9 -9.84 -7.46 12.98
N GLY A 10 -9.77 -7.70 14.28
CA GLY A 10 -10.72 -8.55 14.99
C GLY A 10 -10.52 -10.06 14.80
N TYR A 11 -9.42 -10.49 14.22
CA TYR A 11 -9.12 -11.91 14.00
C TYR A 11 -8.21 -12.46 15.09
N ASP A 12 -8.50 -13.66 15.56
CA ASP A 12 -7.70 -14.35 16.59
C ASP A 12 -6.48 -15.07 16.01
N SER A 13 -6.53 -15.43 14.72
CA SER A 13 -5.47 -16.19 14.08
C SER A 13 -5.31 -15.78 12.62
N PHE A 14 -4.13 -16.03 12.07
CA PHE A 14 -3.85 -15.81 10.67
C PHE A 14 -4.43 -16.94 9.81
N ARG A 15 -4.84 -16.58 8.58
CA ARG A 15 -5.11 -17.56 7.54
C ARG A 15 -3.78 -18.18 7.07
N PRO A 16 -3.83 -19.36 6.42
CA PRO A 16 -2.61 -19.98 5.89
C PRO A 16 -1.79 -18.99 5.06
N LEU A 17 -0.47 -19.01 5.24
CA LEU A 17 0.53 -18.17 4.58
C LEU A 17 0.56 -16.69 5.01
N GLN A 18 -0.46 -16.16 5.64
CA GLN A 18 -0.46 -14.74 6.03
C GLN A 18 0.71 -14.40 6.97
N GLU A 19 0.87 -15.16 8.03
CA GLU A 19 1.92 -14.89 9.02
C GLU A 19 3.32 -14.99 8.40
N GLU A 20 3.53 -15.98 7.55
CA GLU A 20 4.80 -16.18 6.85
C GLU A 20 5.12 -14.99 5.93
N ILE A 21 4.13 -14.54 5.16
CA ILE A 21 4.26 -13.39 4.27
C ILE A 21 4.60 -12.13 5.07
N ILE A 22 3.87 -11.90 6.16
CA ILE A 22 4.07 -10.72 7.01
C ILE A 22 5.48 -10.72 7.62
N ARG A 23 5.94 -11.85 8.12
CA ARG A 23 7.30 -11.97 8.67
C ARG A 23 8.35 -11.67 7.61
N HIS A 24 8.16 -12.18 6.40
CA HIS A 24 9.06 -11.95 5.28
C HIS A 24 9.17 -10.46 4.95
N ILE A 25 8.03 -9.75 4.93
CA ILE A 25 7.99 -8.30 4.70
C ILE A 25 8.65 -7.54 5.86
N LEU A 26 8.39 -7.93 7.09
CA LEU A 26 9.01 -7.30 8.27
C LEU A 26 10.51 -7.50 8.32
N ASP A 27 11.02 -8.61 7.76
CA ASP A 27 12.46 -8.84 7.59
C ASP A 27 13.05 -8.04 6.42
N LYS A 28 12.27 -7.12 5.85
CA LYS A 28 12.66 -6.21 4.77
C LYS A 28 13.06 -6.93 3.49
N GLN A 29 12.41 -8.04 3.21
CA GLN A 29 12.59 -8.80 1.98
C GLN A 29 11.41 -8.55 1.04
N ASP A 30 11.69 -8.37 -0.24
CA ASP A 30 10.65 -8.22 -1.24
C ASP A 30 9.88 -9.53 -1.40
N ALA A 31 8.58 -9.43 -1.53
CA ALA A 31 7.71 -10.58 -1.63
C ALA A 31 6.80 -10.49 -2.84
N LEU A 32 6.62 -11.61 -3.53
CA LEU A 32 5.59 -11.79 -4.54
C LEU A 32 4.54 -12.74 -3.97
N VAL A 33 3.33 -12.22 -3.81
CA VAL A 33 2.25 -12.96 -3.15
C VAL A 33 1.16 -13.29 -4.15
N LEU A 34 0.90 -14.58 -4.31
CA LEU A 34 -0.19 -15.10 -5.14
C LEU A 34 -1.28 -15.63 -4.23
N MET A 35 -2.40 -14.93 -4.17
CA MET A 35 -3.52 -15.33 -3.34
C MET A 35 -4.83 -15.20 -4.12
N PRO A 36 -5.81 -16.10 -3.87
CA PRO A 36 -7.12 -15.95 -4.48
C PRO A 36 -7.82 -14.69 -3.98
N THR A 37 -8.74 -14.16 -4.79
CA THR A 37 -9.59 -13.04 -4.41
C THR A 37 -10.33 -13.35 -3.11
N GLY A 38 -10.33 -12.43 -2.16
CA GLY A 38 -10.98 -12.63 -0.86
C GLY A 38 -10.18 -13.49 0.12
N GLY A 39 -8.94 -13.86 -0.21
CA GLY A 39 -8.08 -14.66 0.66
C GLY A 39 -7.42 -13.91 1.82
N GLY A 40 -7.83 -12.68 2.10
CA GLY A 40 -7.24 -11.88 3.16
C GLY A 40 -5.88 -11.29 2.80
N LYS A 41 -5.62 -11.09 1.51
CA LYS A 41 -4.33 -10.58 1.02
C LYS A 41 -4.00 -9.17 1.47
N SER A 42 -5.01 -8.33 1.71
CA SER A 42 -4.80 -6.96 2.16
C SER A 42 -4.13 -6.89 3.53
N ILE A 43 -4.42 -7.83 4.42
CA ILE A 43 -3.78 -7.93 5.74
C ILE A 43 -2.27 -8.15 5.59
N CYS A 44 -1.84 -8.83 4.52
CA CYS A 44 -0.43 -9.12 4.27
C CYS A 44 0.42 -7.87 4.10
N TYR A 45 -0.15 -6.74 3.70
CA TYR A 45 0.55 -5.46 3.67
C TYR A 45 0.05 -4.47 4.72
N GLN A 46 -1.21 -4.54 5.11
CA GLN A 46 -1.78 -3.63 6.11
C GLN A 46 -1.19 -3.86 7.50
N LEU A 47 -1.04 -5.11 7.89
CA LEU A 47 -0.47 -5.43 9.20
C LEU A 47 1.01 -5.06 9.31
N PRO A 48 1.89 -5.38 8.34
CA PRO A 48 3.26 -4.90 8.38
C PRO A 48 3.37 -3.38 8.40
N ALA A 49 2.47 -2.67 7.73
CA ALA A 49 2.42 -1.21 7.76
C ALA A 49 2.21 -0.69 9.18
N LEU A 50 1.33 -1.32 9.95
CA LEU A 50 1.07 -0.94 11.35
C LEU A 50 2.25 -1.23 12.27
N LEU A 51 3.02 -2.27 11.97
CA LEU A 51 4.16 -2.70 12.77
C LEU A 51 5.46 -2.00 12.39
N SER A 52 5.48 -1.26 11.30
CA SER A 52 6.68 -0.56 10.79
C SER A 52 6.58 0.92 11.04
N GLU A 53 7.73 1.59 11.19
CA GLU A 53 7.78 3.04 11.17
C GLU A 53 7.58 3.57 9.76
N GLY A 54 6.87 4.68 9.63
CA GLY A 54 6.63 5.32 8.35
C GLY A 54 5.26 4.97 7.77
N THR A 55 5.11 5.28 6.50
CA THR A 55 3.87 5.11 5.75
C THR A 55 4.03 4.04 4.68
N ALA A 56 3.13 3.09 4.63
CA ALA A 56 3.06 2.13 3.52
C ALA A 56 2.32 2.76 2.34
N ILE A 57 2.89 2.61 1.15
CA ILE A 57 2.28 3.08 -0.10
C ILE A 57 1.64 1.88 -0.78
N VAL A 58 0.33 1.96 -1.00
CA VAL A 58 -0.44 0.91 -1.67
C VAL A 58 -0.88 1.42 -3.04
N VAL A 59 -0.35 0.82 -4.08
CA VAL A 59 -0.67 1.19 -5.47
C VAL A 59 -1.82 0.32 -5.95
N SER A 60 -2.92 0.94 -6.35
CA SER A 60 -4.09 0.23 -6.87
C SER A 60 -4.70 1.01 -8.04
N PRO A 61 -5.12 0.32 -9.12
CA PRO A 61 -5.80 0.96 -10.24
C PRO A 61 -7.29 1.20 -9.98
N LEU A 62 -7.86 0.60 -8.94
CA LEU A 62 -9.30 0.60 -8.68
C LEU A 62 -9.66 1.63 -7.62
N ILE A 63 -10.08 2.82 -8.07
CA ILE A 63 -10.36 3.97 -7.18
C ILE A 63 -11.49 3.66 -6.19
N SER A 64 -12.55 2.99 -6.62
CA SER A 64 -13.66 2.62 -5.73
C SER A 64 -13.22 1.66 -4.63
N LEU A 65 -12.34 0.71 -4.96
CA LEU A 65 -11.80 -0.23 -3.98
C LEU A 65 -10.88 0.48 -2.98
N MET A 66 -10.08 1.45 -3.44
CA MET A 66 -9.25 2.26 -2.54
C MET A 66 -10.11 2.95 -1.48
N LYS A 67 -11.20 3.57 -1.92
CA LYS A 67 -12.12 4.27 -1.02
C LYS A 67 -12.69 3.34 0.04
N ASP A 68 -13.17 2.17 -0.38
CA ASP A 68 -13.74 1.18 0.54
C ASP A 68 -12.71 0.69 1.56
N GLN A 69 -11.49 0.43 1.12
CA GLN A 69 -10.42 -0.02 2.01
C GLN A 69 -9.99 1.08 2.99
N VAL A 70 -9.88 2.31 2.53
CA VAL A 70 -9.54 3.44 3.41
C VAL A 70 -10.61 3.66 4.46
N GLU A 71 -11.88 3.63 4.08
CA GLU A 71 -12.99 3.78 5.02
C GLU A 71 -12.99 2.66 6.06
N ALA A 72 -12.73 1.40 5.65
CA ALA A 72 -12.65 0.27 6.57
C ALA A 72 -11.48 0.42 7.55
N LEU A 73 -10.31 0.87 7.09
CA LEU A 73 -9.16 1.12 7.94
C LEU A 73 -9.43 2.24 8.94
N GLN A 74 -10.00 3.33 8.50
CA GLN A 74 -10.36 4.45 9.36
C GLN A 74 -11.38 4.03 10.43
N ALA A 75 -12.35 3.19 10.07
CA ALA A 75 -13.33 2.65 11.01
C ALA A 75 -12.66 1.80 12.10
N ASN A 76 -11.53 1.18 11.79
CA ASN A 76 -10.74 0.40 12.74
C ASN A 76 -9.69 1.25 13.50
N GLY A 77 -9.73 2.56 13.36
CA GLY A 77 -8.81 3.45 14.07
C GLY A 77 -7.44 3.59 13.43
N ILE A 78 -7.30 3.20 12.16
CA ILE A 78 -6.02 3.27 11.43
C ILE A 78 -6.02 4.53 10.56
N ALA A 79 -4.95 5.32 10.67
CA ALA A 79 -4.79 6.53 9.86
C ALA A 79 -4.42 6.14 8.44
N ALA A 80 -5.37 6.28 7.51
CA ALA A 80 -5.22 5.94 6.11
C ALA A 80 -5.87 7.00 5.23
N GLY A 81 -5.37 7.14 4.01
CA GLY A 81 -5.93 8.05 3.02
C GLY A 81 -5.71 7.52 1.60
N ALA A 82 -6.44 8.08 0.65
CA ALA A 82 -6.32 7.74 -0.76
C ALA A 82 -6.06 9.00 -1.60
N LEU A 83 -4.98 9.01 -2.35
CA LEU A 83 -4.61 10.10 -3.25
C LEU A 83 -4.90 9.68 -4.69
N ASN A 84 -5.91 10.30 -5.28
CA ASN A 84 -6.32 10.03 -6.66
C ASN A 84 -7.08 11.21 -7.25
N SER A 85 -7.44 11.11 -8.54
CA SER A 85 -8.10 12.19 -9.27
C SER A 85 -9.58 12.41 -8.90
N SER A 86 -10.19 11.50 -8.12
CA SER A 86 -11.57 11.66 -7.70
C SER A 86 -11.74 12.58 -6.49
N ASN A 87 -10.67 12.86 -5.76
CA ASN A 87 -10.67 13.81 -4.66
C ASN A 87 -10.64 15.25 -5.19
N ASP A 88 -11.23 16.18 -4.45
CA ASP A 88 -11.05 17.60 -4.74
C ASP A 88 -9.65 18.09 -4.30
N GLU A 89 -9.30 19.31 -4.72
CA GLU A 89 -7.98 19.88 -4.40
C GLU A 89 -7.77 20.08 -2.90
N THR A 90 -8.81 20.42 -2.17
CA THR A 90 -8.72 20.62 -0.71
C THR A 90 -8.45 19.31 0.00
N GLU A 91 -9.14 18.23 -0.37
CA GLU A 91 -8.89 16.90 0.16
C GLU A 91 -7.45 16.44 -0.10
N ASN A 92 -6.99 16.61 -1.33
CA ASN A 92 -5.63 16.24 -1.71
C ASN A 92 -4.57 17.07 -0.98
N ALA A 93 -4.81 18.38 -0.82
CA ALA A 93 -3.88 19.25 -0.09
C ALA A 93 -3.77 18.86 1.39
N ASN A 94 -4.90 18.56 2.03
CA ASN A 94 -4.92 18.09 3.41
C ASN A 94 -4.22 16.74 3.56
N LEU A 95 -4.45 15.85 2.61
CA LEU A 95 -3.82 14.53 2.59
C LEU A 95 -2.30 14.64 2.45
N ARG A 96 -1.81 15.50 1.55
CA ARG A 96 -0.38 15.75 1.38
C ARG A 96 0.28 16.27 2.65
N ARG A 97 -0.37 17.20 3.35
CA ARG A 97 0.13 17.70 4.63
C ARG A 97 0.23 16.60 5.68
N SER A 98 -0.76 15.74 5.76
CA SER A 98 -0.76 14.58 6.66
C SER A 98 0.36 13.59 6.32
N CYS A 99 0.62 13.37 5.04
CA CYS A 99 1.70 12.50 4.58
C CYS A 99 3.07 13.04 5.00
N VAL A 100 3.33 14.31 4.73
CA VAL A 100 4.63 14.95 5.06
C VAL A 100 4.83 15.00 6.57
N ALA A 101 3.75 15.22 7.33
CA ALA A 101 3.80 15.23 8.79
C ALA A 101 3.95 13.83 9.42
N GLY A 102 3.93 12.76 8.62
CA GLY A 102 4.07 11.39 9.11
C GLY A 102 2.84 10.87 9.87
N LYS A 103 1.67 11.42 9.60
CA LYS A 103 0.44 11.07 10.32
C LYS A 103 -0.28 9.86 9.76
N LEU A 104 0.05 9.41 8.55
CA LEU A 104 -0.60 8.27 7.92
C LEU A 104 0.21 7.00 8.08
N LYS A 105 -0.48 5.89 8.29
CA LYS A 105 0.10 4.55 8.25
C LYS A 105 0.03 3.93 6.86
N LEU A 106 -1.05 4.21 6.13
CA LEU A 106 -1.22 3.73 4.75
C LEU A 106 -1.70 4.87 3.85
N LEU A 107 -1.06 4.99 2.70
CA LEU A 107 -1.49 5.86 1.62
C LEU A 107 -1.79 5.00 0.39
N TYR A 108 -3.05 4.98 0.00
CA TYR A 108 -3.49 4.37 -1.26
C TYR A 108 -3.32 5.39 -2.37
N ILE A 109 -2.76 4.97 -3.48
CA ILE A 109 -2.45 5.86 -4.58
C ILE A 109 -2.68 5.14 -5.92
N SER A 110 -3.21 5.87 -6.90
CA SER A 110 -3.31 5.34 -8.25
C SER A 110 -1.94 5.30 -8.93
N PRO A 111 -1.74 4.45 -9.96
CA PRO A 111 -0.47 4.38 -10.67
C PRO A 111 -0.05 5.71 -11.26
N GLU A 112 -0.99 6.47 -11.84
CA GLU A 112 -0.72 7.77 -12.44
C GLU A 112 -0.23 8.78 -11.40
N LYS A 113 -0.87 8.79 -10.22
CA LYS A 113 -0.49 9.68 -9.13
C LYS A 113 0.85 9.27 -8.51
N LEU A 114 1.13 7.98 -8.44
CA LEU A 114 2.43 7.50 -7.96
C LEU A 114 3.56 8.12 -8.76
N LEU A 115 3.46 8.10 -10.07
CA LEU A 115 4.49 8.67 -10.94
C LEU A 115 4.57 10.18 -10.84
N ALA A 116 3.43 10.84 -10.78
CA ALA A 116 3.38 12.29 -10.65
C ALA A 116 4.00 12.76 -9.34
N GLU A 117 3.88 11.98 -8.28
CA GLU A 117 4.27 12.37 -6.93
C GLU A 117 5.60 11.76 -6.44
N LYS A 118 6.19 10.83 -7.19
CA LYS A 118 7.41 10.11 -6.73
C LYS A 118 8.58 11.04 -6.42
N ASP A 119 8.75 12.11 -7.19
CA ASP A 119 9.84 13.06 -7.04
C ASP A 119 9.46 14.27 -6.17
N TYR A 120 8.23 14.34 -5.73
CA TYR A 120 7.68 15.44 -4.93
C TYR A 120 7.24 14.96 -3.56
N LEU A 121 5.96 14.57 -3.43
CA LEU A 121 5.39 14.14 -2.15
C LEU A 121 6.10 12.94 -1.55
N LEU A 122 6.28 11.88 -2.32
CA LEU A 122 6.86 10.62 -1.81
C LEU A 122 8.30 10.80 -1.37
N ARG A 123 9.01 11.73 -1.98
CA ARG A 123 10.39 12.05 -1.64
C ARG A 123 10.53 12.61 -0.22
N ASP A 124 9.51 13.33 0.26
CA ASP A 124 9.50 13.96 1.57
C ASP A 124 8.88 13.07 2.66
N MET A 125 8.48 11.84 2.30
CA MET A 125 7.86 10.90 3.21
C MET A 125 8.84 9.84 3.70
N ASN A 126 8.62 9.36 4.92
CA ASN A 126 9.26 8.15 5.41
C ASN A 126 8.41 6.96 5.00
N ILE A 127 8.86 6.21 3.99
CA ILE A 127 8.10 5.10 3.40
C ILE A 127 8.61 3.77 3.94
N SER A 128 7.71 2.99 4.53
CA SER A 128 8.04 1.69 5.09
C SER A 128 8.03 0.57 4.06
N LEU A 129 7.01 0.55 3.19
CA LEU A 129 6.90 -0.47 2.15
C LEU A 129 6.07 0.04 0.97
N PHE A 130 6.26 -0.60 -0.18
CA PHE A 130 5.40 -0.46 -1.34
C PHE A 130 4.63 -1.76 -1.56
N ALA A 131 3.31 -1.68 -1.62
CA ALA A 131 2.45 -2.79 -1.99
C ALA A 131 1.76 -2.47 -3.31
N ILE A 132 1.73 -3.42 -4.24
CA ILE A 132 0.99 -3.28 -5.49
C ILE A 132 -0.20 -4.22 -5.41
N ASP A 133 -1.37 -3.65 -5.21
CA ASP A 133 -2.62 -4.40 -5.19
C ASP A 133 -3.16 -4.54 -6.62
N GLU A 134 -3.85 -5.65 -6.90
CA GLU A 134 -4.38 -5.92 -8.23
C GLU A 134 -3.29 -5.95 -9.32
N ALA A 135 -2.12 -6.49 -9.02
CA ALA A 135 -1.00 -6.54 -9.96
C ALA A 135 -1.33 -7.29 -11.25
N HIS A 136 -2.32 -8.20 -11.22
CA HIS A 136 -2.82 -8.88 -12.41
C HIS A 136 -3.46 -7.93 -13.42
N CYS A 137 -3.88 -6.73 -13.00
CA CYS A 137 -4.45 -5.70 -13.87
C CYS A 137 -3.40 -4.90 -14.62
N ILE A 138 -2.10 -5.21 -14.47
CA ILE A 138 -1.01 -4.48 -15.13
C ILE A 138 -1.23 -4.40 -16.65
N SER A 139 -1.67 -5.49 -17.27
CA SER A 139 -1.98 -5.51 -18.70
C SER A 139 -3.18 -4.63 -19.06
N GLN A 140 -4.09 -4.38 -18.11
CA GLN A 140 -5.27 -3.53 -18.29
C GLN A 140 -4.96 -2.06 -18.06
N TRP A 141 -3.85 -1.76 -17.39
CA TRP A 141 -3.42 -0.38 -17.17
C TRP A 141 -2.85 0.27 -18.44
N GLY A 142 -2.71 -0.50 -19.51
CA GLY A 142 -2.29 -0.03 -20.81
C GLY A 142 -0.79 0.21 -20.93
N HIS A 143 -0.40 0.75 -22.08
CA HIS A 143 1.01 1.03 -22.37
C HIS A 143 1.61 2.08 -21.43
N ASP A 144 0.78 2.96 -20.88
CA ASP A 144 1.22 4.03 -19.98
C ASP A 144 1.73 3.50 -18.66
N PHE A 145 1.16 2.39 -18.15
CA PHE A 145 1.59 1.81 -16.88
C PHE A 145 2.75 0.82 -17.03
N ARG A 146 2.89 0.17 -18.17
CA ARG A 146 3.92 -0.83 -18.39
C ARG A 146 5.34 -0.32 -18.18
N PRO A 147 5.75 0.84 -18.76
CA PRO A 147 7.04 1.45 -18.44
C PRO A 147 7.17 1.78 -16.95
N GLU A 148 6.09 2.19 -16.34
CA GLU A 148 6.03 2.61 -14.94
C GLU A 148 6.19 1.44 -13.99
N TYR A 149 5.58 0.31 -14.30
CA TYR A 149 5.74 -0.93 -13.54
C TYR A 149 7.17 -1.49 -13.69
N THR A 150 7.73 -1.46 -14.88
CA THR A 150 9.13 -1.83 -15.11
C THR A 150 10.09 -0.87 -14.40
N GLN A 151 9.62 0.32 -14.03
CA GLN A 151 10.37 1.30 -13.25
C GLN A 151 10.26 1.06 -11.73
N MET A 152 9.78 -0.09 -11.26
CA MET A 152 9.91 -0.45 -9.84
C MET A 152 11.37 -0.46 -9.41
N GLY A 153 12.31 -0.69 -10.33
CA GLY A 153 13.72 -0.49 -10.10
C GLY A 153 14.10 0.95 -9.79
N VAL A 154 13.36 1.93 -10.34
CA VAL A 154 13.55 3.35 -10.01
C VAL A 154 13.11 3.63 -8.57
N LEU A 155 12.03 3.02 -8.12
CA LEU A 155 11.62 3.10 -6.72
C LEU A 155 12.70 2.53 -5.79
N ASN A 156 13.39 1.48 -6.21
CA ASN A 156 14.53 0.93 -5.48
C ASN A 156 15.64 1.96 -5.30
N ASN A 157 15.97 2.70 -6.36
CA ASN A 157 17.03 3.70 -6.31
C ASN A 157 16.61 4.93 -5.52
N THR A 158 15.32 5.31 -5.57
CA THR A 158 14.79 6.48 -4.87
C THR A 158 14.51 6.17 -3.39
N PHE A 159 14.00 4.97 -3.11
CA PHE A 159 13.61 4.53 -1.76
C PHE A 159 14.23 3.15 -1.43
N PRO A 160 15.56 3.07 -1.26
CA PRO A 160 16.24 1.78 -1.13
C PRO A 160 15.89 1.01 0.14
N ASN A 161 15.40 1.70 1.16
CA ASN A 161 15.04 1.08 2.44
C ASN A 161 13.58 0.64 2.51
N ALA A 162 12.77 0.92 1.49
CA ALA A 162 11.36 0.52 1.45
C ALA A 162 11.23 -0.89 0.89
N VAL A 163 10.44 -1.71 1.58
CA VAL A 163 10.12 -3.08 1.15
C VAL A 163 9.01 -3.04 0.10
N ARG A 164 9.01 -3.99 -0.83
CA ARG A 164 8.02 -4.09 -1.90
C ARG A 164 7.26 -5.38 -1.81
N SER A 165 5.96 -5.28 -1.91
CA SER A 165 5.07 -6.43 -1.97
C SER A 165 4.19 -6.32 -3.20
N LYS A 166 4.03 -7.42 -3.92
CA LYS A 166 3.16 -7.52 -5.09
C LYS A 166 2.12 -8.60 -4.83
N ASN A 167 0.88 -8.23 -4.90
CA ASN A 167 -0.23 -9.17 -4.75
C ASN A 167 -0.77 -9.52 -6.13
N LEU A 168 -0.72 -10.81 -6.47
CA LEU A 168 -1.23 -11.33 -7.73
C LEU A 168 -2.39 -12.29 -7.46
N TYR A 169 -3.27 -12.42 -8.44
CA TYR A 169 -4.31 -13.45 -8.44
C TYR A 169 -3.85 -14.69 -9.17
N ASN A 170 -4.38 -15.78 -8.76
CA ASN A 170 -4.30 -17.03 -9.52
C ASN A 170 -5.42 -17.10 -10.56
#